data_47044bfcfafe8dcee6b349a8a85379ca
#
_entry.id   47044bfcfafe8dcee6b349a8a85379ca
#
_cell.length_a   1.000
_cell.length_b   1.000
_cell.length_c   1.000
_cell.angle_alpha   90.00
_cell.angle_beta   90.00
_cell.angle_gamma   90.00
#
_symmetry.space_group_name_H-M   'P 1'
#
loop_
_entity.id
_entity.type
_entity.pdbx_description
1 polymer ?
#
loop_
_entity_poly.entity_id
_entity_poly.type
_entity_poly.pdbx_seq_one_letter_code
_entity_poly.pdbx_strand_id
1 'polypeptide(L)'
;MNCTICRYFSLFISIVALLALSAVSASAQLGGLSGVTDKLKKKTPDFLAGKPPITTSLPDAKWGDASKDGFTPRDPQRSLMTLQRTPNGGFVLQPGYYMMQTQSYCLKAGTHGPGGGDGYLYAPPKGPAEDAVMSIVRNSVQHPEIQQHDIQLLLWAIIARAKFEDLQAQLKATAMKLLTPRQLAALNRSALDALSGNALTDALGGVPEPLRQIAQAEAQLRQMLTTPGASFAEMERVAVLSGAAPPGEGSQEIPSGRWSMHPDGYYVRYIPSGYSSTRVEIWVPQGSPAVGKEYDPATHIAVPGNTARQRLIQSGRPQQAQ
;
A
#
# COMPACT_ATOMS: atom_id res chain seq x y z
N MET A 1 -2.45 84.51 -7.27
CA MET A 1 -2.06 83.14 -6.80
C MET A 1 -3.34 82.40 -6.56
N ASN A 2 -3.71 81.56 -7.50
CA ASN A 2 -5.01 80.88 -7.54
C ASN A 2 -4.92 79.54 -6.79
N CYS A 3 -5.82 79.39 -5.85
CA CYS A 3 -5.97 78.11 -5.11
C CYS A 3 -7.03 77.26 -5.79
N THR A 4 -6.59 76.24 -6.51
CA THR A 4 -7.43 75.29 -7.22
C THR A 4 -7.45 73.95 -6.43
N ILE A 5 -8.06 73.90 -5.25
CA ILE A 5 -8.27 72.69 -4.44
C ILE A 5 -9.65 72.83 -3.78
N CYS A 6 -10.72 72.60 -4.50
CA CYS A 6 -12.05 72.43 -3.91
C CYS A 6 -13.09 71.88 -4.88
N ARG A 7 -12.76 70.91 -5.70
CA ARG A 7 -13.77 70.31 -6.64
C ARG A 7 -13.70 68.79 -6.84
N TYR A 8 -13.07 68.04 -5.94
CA TYR A 8 -13.01 66.54 -6.06
C TYR A 8 -13.45 65.80 -4.80
N PHE A 9 -14.36 66.37 -3.99
CA PHE A 9 -14.82 65.72 -2.78
C PHE A 9 -16.28 65.26 -2.81
N SER A 10 -16.92 65.18 -4.00
CA SER A 10 -18.34 64.84 -4.08
C SER A 10 -18.67 63.63 -5.02
N LEU A 11 -17.68 62.88 -5.44
CA LEU A 11 -17.91 61.74 -6.37
C LEU A 11 -17.41 60.39 -5.82
N PHE A 12 -17.05 60.30 -4.52
CA PHE A 12 -16.53 59.04 -3.94
C PHE A 12 -17.47 58.34 -2.96
N ILE A 13 -18.70 58.85 -2.76
CA ILE A 13 -19.66 58.26 -1.80
C ILE A 13 -20.74 57.41 -2.47
N SER A 14 -20.82 57.32 -3.80
CA SER A 14 -21.87 56.59 -4.51
C SER A 14 -21.45 55.26 -5.12
N ILE A 15 -20.22 54.77 -4.93
CA ILE A 15 -19.72 53.48 -5.48
C ILE A 15 -19.50 52.40 -4.41
N VAL A 16 -19.61 52.74 -3.13
CA VAL A 16 -19.41 51.74 -2.04
C VAL A 16 -20.72 51.02 -1.63
N ALA A 17 -21.87 51.44 -2.13
CA ALA A 17 -23.19 50.85 -1.76
C ALA A 17 -23.71 49.77 -2.75
N LEU A 18 -22.95 49.36 -3.78
CA LEU A 18 -23.41 48.36 -4.75
C LEU A 18 -22.54 47.07 -4.76
N LEU A 19 -21.62 46.91 -3.85
CA LEU A 19 -20.78 45.68 -3.73
C LEU A 19 -21.09 44.82 -2.49
N ALA A 20 -22.17 45.13 -1.77
CA ALA A 20 -22.56 44.40 -0.55
C ALA A 20 -23.74 43.42 -0.73
N LEU A 21 -24.21 43.18 -1.96
CA LEU A 21 -25.37 42.31 -2.23
C LEU A 21 -25.08 41.06 -3.08
N SER A 22 -23.82 40.65 -3.29
CA SER A 22 -23.50 39.43 -4.01
C SER A 22 -22.74 38.36 -3.19
N ALA A 23 -22.75 38.47 -1.85
CA ALA A 23 -22.08 37.51 -0.95
C ALA A 23 -23.03 36.57 -0.21
N VAL A 24 -24.28 36.38 -0.66
CA VAL A 24 -25.27 35.51 0.05
C VAL A 24 -25.78 34.39 -0.87
N SER A 25 -25.00 33.84 -1.76
CA SER A 25 -25.43 32.71 -2.60
C SER A 25 -24.40 31.58 -2.70
N ALA A 26 -23.30 31.60 -1.94
CA ALA A 26 -22.28 30.52 -1.98
C ALA A 26 -22.39 29.51 -0.83
N SER A 27 -23.28 29.69 0.14
CA SER A 27 -23.43 28.78 1.27
C SER A 27 -24.54 27.72 1.11
N ALA A 28 -25.30 27.76 0.02
CA ALA A 28 -26.42 26.82 -0.19
C ALA A 28 -26.05 25.58 -1.03
N GLN A 29 -24.83 25.48 -1.59
CA GLN A 29 -24.40 24.32 -2.38
C GLN A 29 -23.50 23.33 -1.66
N LEU A 30 -23.04 23.64 -0.46
CA LEU A 30 -22.26 22.69 0.37
C LEU A 30 -23.13 21.74 1.22
N GLY A 31 -24.41 22.03 1.37
CA GLY A 31 -25.38 21.15 2.06
C GLY A 31 -25.78 19.90 1.23
N GLY A 32 -25.59 19.94 -0.09
CA GLY A 32 -25.93 18.82 -0.97
C GLY A 32 -24.90 17.68 -0.98
N LEU A 33 -23.62 17.98 -0.70
CA LEU A 33 -22.55 17.00 -0.68
C LEU A 33 -22.51 16.16 0.61
N SER A 34 -22.92 16.74 1.75
CA SER A 34 -23.05 15.99 3.00
C SER A 34 -24.17 14.94 2.93
N GLY A 35 -25.30 15.27 2.29
CA GLY A 35 -26.39 14.33 2.09
C GLY A 35 -26.10 13.21 1.12
N VAL A 36 -25.20 13.40 0.17
CA VAL A 36 -24.73 12.34 -0.76
C VAL A 36 -23.72 11.43 -0.06
N THR A 37 -22.81 12.00 0.73
CA THR A 37 -21.86 11.19 1.54
C THR A 37 -22.54 10.40 2.64
N ASP A 38 -23.60 10.93 3.26
CA ASP A 38 -24.39 10.21 4.27
C ASP A 38 -25.31 9.15 3.66
N LYS A 39 -25.84 9.36 2.43
CA LYS A 39 -26.55 8.32 1.68
C LYS A 39 -25.64 7.22 1.16
N LEU A 40 -24.39 7.53 0.80
CA LEU A 40 -23.35 6.54 0.46
C LEU A 40 -22.95 5.72 1.71
N LYS A 41 -22.76 6.37 2.87
CA LYS A 41 -22.48 5.67 4.13
C LYS A 41 -23.59 4.70 4.56
N LYS A 42 -24.86 5.05 4.29
CA LYS A 42 -26.01 4.16 4.58
C LYS A 42 -26.14 2.96 3.63
N LYS A 43 -25.43 2.94 2.50
CA LYS A 43 -25.46 1.84 1.51
C LYS A 43 -24.19 0.99 1.50
N THR A 44 -23.17 1.34 2.28
CA THR A 44 -21.95 0.52 2.37
C THR A 44 -22.24 -0.62 3.34
N PRO A 45 -22.23 -1.88 2.87
CA PRO A 45 -22.42 -3.03 3.77
C PRO A 45 -21.38 -3.01 4.90
N ASP A 46 -21.76 -3.46 6.10
CA ASP A 46 -20.91 -3.43 7.30
C ASP A 46 -19.54 -4.09 7.08
N PHE A 47 -19.46 -5.11 6.22
CA PHE A 47 -18.18 -5.76 5.89
C PHE A 47 -17.25 -4.90 5.03
N LEU A 48 -17.77 -3.86 4.36
CA LEU A 48 -16.98 -2.84 3.65
C LEU A 48 -16.76 -1.58 4.51
N ALA A 49 -17.51 -1.42 5.60
CA ALA A 49 -17.48 -0.22 6.44
C ALA A 49 -16.22 -0.13 7.31
N GLY A 50 -15.50 -1.24 7.53
CA GLY A 50 -14.26 -1.27 8.28
C GLY A 50 -13.06 -0.76 7.47
N LYS A 51 -12.07 -0.13 8.15
CA LYS A 51 -10.81 0.23 7.48
C LYS A 51 -10.13 -1.02 6.93
N PRO A 52 -9.57 -0.97 5.69
CA PRO A 52 -8.76 -2.08 5.19
C PRO A 52 -7.63 -2.44 6.16
N PRO A 53 -7.26 -3.73 6.28
CA PRO A 53 -6.17 -4.16 7.16
C PRO A 53 -4.85 -3.42 6.92
N ILE A 54 -4.54 -3.15 5.65
CA ILE A 54 -3.45 -2.27 5.22
C ILE A 54 -4.05 -1.13 4.41
N THR A 55 -3.78 0.11 4.83
CA THR A 55 -4.32 1.33 4.22
C THR A 55 -3.29 2.10 3.40
N THR A 56 -2.00 1.73 3.47
CA THR A 56 -0.92 2.37 2.69
C THR A 56 -1.33 2.53 1.23
N SER A 57 -1.15 3.72 0.68
CA SER A 57 -1.62 4.09 -0.66
C SER A 57 -0.69 5.11 -1.29
N LEU A 58 -0.90 5.46 -2.56
CA LEU A 58 -0.04 6.38 -3.30
C LEU A 58 0.13 7.76 -2.64
N PRO A 59 -0.88 8.38 -2.01
CA PRO A 59 -0.70 9.61 -1.22
C PRO A 59 0.29 9.49 -0.04
N ASP A 60 0.59 8.28 0.42
CA ASP A 60 1.58 8.03 1.47
C ASP A 60 3.02 7.97 0.94
N ALA A 61 3.20 7.81 -0.37
CA ALA A 61 4.50 7.70 -1.04
C ALA A 61 5.08 9.09 -1.38
N LYS A 62 5.46 9.87 -0.37
CA LYS A 62 5.83 11.29 -0.48
C LYS A 62 7.29 11.53 -0.88
N TRP A 63 8.10 10.50 -0.98
CA TRP A 63 9.56 10.60 -1.06
C TRP A 63 10.12 10.25 -2.45
N GLY A 64 9.28 10.09 -3.45
CA GLY A 64 9.70 9.87 -4.84
C GLY A 64 10.47 11.08 -5.37
N ASP A 65 11.67 10.85 -5.92
CA ASP A 65 12.57 11.90 -6.40
C ASP A 65 12.68 11.87 -7.93
N ALA A 66 11.86 12.67 -8.60
CA ALA A 66 11.86 12.77 -10.06
C ALA A 66 13.17 13.33 -10.64
N SER A 67 13.95 14.07 -9.84
CA SER A 67 15.26 14.58 -10.28
C SER A 67 16.31 13.47 -10.45
N LYS A 68 16.01 12.28 -9.93
CA LYS A 68 16.84 11.09 -10.00
C LYS A 68 16.36 10.06 -11.03
N ASP A 69 15.36 10.40 -11.84
CA ASP A 69 14.93 9.51 -12.92
C ASP A 69 16.12 9.25 -13.88
N GLY A 70 16.36 7.98 -14.19
CA GLY A 70 17.52 7.56 -14.98
C GLY A 70 18.87 7.64 -14.27
N PHE A 71 18.93 8.13 -13.02
CA PHE A 71 20.18 8.20 -12.27
C PHE A 71 20.63 6.80 -11.82
N THR A 72 21.94 6.54 -12.00
CA THR A 72 22.62 5.36 -11.45
C THR A 72 23.80 5.83 -10.60
N PRO A 73 23.92 5.36 -9.35
CA PRO A 73 25.07 5.68 -8.51
C PRO A 73 26.40 5.29 -9.20
N ARG A 74 27.45 6.08 -8.96
CA ARG A 74 28.80 5.79 -9.49
C ARG A 74 29.51 4.70 -8.70
N ASP A 75 29.06 4.43 -7.48
CA ASP A 75 29.58 3.35 -6.65
C ASP A 75 29.34 2.00 -7.35
N PRO A 76 30.30 1.06 -7.28
CA PRO A 76 30.06 -0.29 -7.79
C PRO A 76 28.90 -0.94 -7.04
N GLN A 77 27.97 -1.53 -7.79
CA GLN A 77 26.83 -2.23 -7.21
C GLN A 77 27.30 -3.49 -6.49
N ARG A 78 26.94 -3.62 -5.24
CA ARG A 78 27.24 -4.76 -4.36
C ARG A 78 25.97 -5.49 -3.95
N SER A 79 26.08 -6.75 -3.58
CA SER A 79 24.96 -7.45 -2.96
C SER A 79 24.63 -6.84 -1.59
N LEU A 80 23.34 -6.62 -1.32
CA LEU A 80 22.86 -6.18 -0.01
C LEU A 80 23.24 -7.22 1.09
N MET A 81 23.37 -8.50 0.70
CA MET A 81 23.77 -9.58 1.58
C MET A 81 25.23 -9.47 2.08
N THR A 82 26.03 -8.54 1.57
CA THR A 82 27.38 -8.24 2.10
C THR A 82 27.34 -7.37 3.35
N LEU A 83 26.19 -6.76 3.66
CA LEU A 83 26.01 -5.97 4.87
C LEU A 83 25.70 -6.85 6.07
N GLN A 84 26.05 -6.33 7.24
CA GLN A 84 25.70 -6.98 8.52
C GLN A 84 24.18 -7.10 8.65
N ARG A 85 23.71 -8.32 8.98
CA ARG A 85 22.30 -8.56 9.24
C ARG A 85 21.92 -8.09 10.64
N THR A 86 20.70 -7.59 10.77
CA THR A 86 20.10 -7.25 12.06
C THR A 86 19.25 -8.43 12.59
N PRO A 87 18.92 -8.45 13.89
CA PRO A 87 17.98 -9.44 14.44
C PRO A 87 16.59 -9.43 13.79
N ASN A 88 16.16 -8.29 13.26
CA ASN A 88 14.88 -8.14 12.53
C ASN A 88 14.94 -8.67 11.08
N GLY A 89 16.10 -9.19 10.65
CA GLY A 89 16.28 -9.64 9.27
C GLY A 89 16.56 -8.52 8.28
N GLY A 90 16.79 -7.30 8.75
CA GLY A 90 17.24 -6.15 7.98
C GLY A 90 18.75 -6.11 7.80
N PHE A 91 19.29 -4.94 7.46
CA PHE A 91 20.68 -4.72 7.08
C PHE A 91 21.22 -3.43 7.71
N VAL A 92 22.41 -3.47 8.31
CA VAL A 92 23.10 -2.27 8.82
C VAL A 92 23.72 -1.52 7.64
N LEU A 93 23.21 -0.34 7.34
CA LEU A 93 23.61 0.45 6.17
C LEU A 93 25.04 0.98 6.27
N GLN A 94 25.75 0.88 5.18
CA GLN A 94 27.09 1.46 4.94
C GLN A 94 27.02 2.31 3.66
N PRO A 95 27.94 3.29 3.47
CA PRO A 95 28.00 4.04 2.23
C PRO A 95 28.20 3.12 1.01
N GLY A 96 27.48 3.40 -0.08
CA GLY A 96 27.61 2.65 -1.33
C GLY A 96 26.27 2.32 -1.99
N TYR A 97 26.36 1.53 -3.04
CA TYR A 97 25.22 1.10 -3.86
C TYR A 97 25.02 -0.41 -3.74
N TYR A 98 23.81 -0.83 -3.33
CA TYR A 98 23.48 -2.21 -3.01
C TYR A 98 22.25 -2.69 -3.76
N MET A 99 22.19 -4.00 -4.01
CA MET A 99 21.06 -4.66 -4.65
C MET A 99 20.78 -6.01 -4.02
N MET A 100 19.51 -6.39 -3.98
CA MET A 100 19.06 -7.74 -3.68
C MET A 100 17.81 -8.08 -4.48
N GLN A 101 17.79 -9.26 -5.10
CA GLN A 101 16.55 -9.87 -5.57
C GLN A 101 15.90 -10.53 -4.37
N THR A 102 14.75 -9.99 -3.94
CA THR A 102 14.10 -10.41 -2.69
C THR A 102 12.73 -11.01 -2.94
N GLN A 103 12.31 -11.88 -2.02
CA GLN A 103 10.92 -12.31 -1.96
C GLN A 103 10.02 -11.10 -1.65
N SER A 104 8.97 -10.94 -2.43
CA SER A 104 7.94 -9.93 -2.22
C SER A 104 6.56 -10.56 -2.17
N TYR A 105 5.59 -9.80 -1.62
CA TYR A 105 4.27 -10.30 -1.31
C TYR A 105 3.22 -9.24 -1.60
N CYS A 106 2.07 -9.69 -2.15
CA CYS A 106 0.90 -8.86 -2.37
C CYS A 106 0.24 -8.42 -1.05
N LEU A 107 -0.15 -7.16 -0.99
CA LEU A 107 -0.93 -6.59 0.11
C LEU A 107 -2.32 -6.08 -0.30
N LYS A 108 -2.84 -6.56 -1.42
CA LYS A 108 -4.18 -6.22 -1.92
C LYS A 108 -4.72 -7.42 -2.70
N ALA A 109 -6.01 -7.67 -2.63
CA ALA A 109 -6.65 -8.71 -3.43
C ALA A 109 -7.44 -8.11 -4.60
N GLY A 110 -7.67 -8.89 -5.65
CA GLY A 110 -8.48 -8.48 -6.79
C GLY A 110 -7.90 -7.32 -7.61
N THR A 111 -6.57 -7.19 -7.64
CA THR A 111 -5.87 -6.18 -8.44
C THR A 111 -4.78 -6.82 -9.29
N HIS A 112 -4.34 -6.12 -10.33
CA HIS A 112 -3.36 -6.66 -11.27
C HIS A 112 -1.96 -6.77 -10.66
N GLY A 113 -1.23 -7.80 -11.04
CA GLY A 113 0.19 -7.93 -10.73
C GLY A 113 1.03 -6.78 -11.30
N PRO A 114 2.30 -6.62 -10.86
CA PRO A 114 3.21 -5.69 -11.49
C PRO A 114 3.33 -5.94 -12.99
N GLY A 115 3.33 -4.88 -13.78
CA GLY A 115 3.58 -4.91 -15.22
C GLY A 115 4.95 -4.34 -15.56
N GLY A 116 5.49 -4.69 -16.72
CA GLY A 116 6.72 -4.07 -17.23
C GLY A 116 6.53 -2.56 -17.43
N GLY A 117 7.44 -1.77 -16.91
CA GLY A 117 7.39 -0.30 -17.03
C GLY A 117 6.70 0.43 -15.89
N ASP A 118 5.96 -0.25 -15.02
CA ASP A 118 5.33 0.40 -13.87
C ASP A 118 6.35 0.90 -12.85
N GLY A 119 6.22 2.15 -12.43
CA GLY A 119 7.01 2.73 -11.34
C GLY A 119 6.39 2.44 -9.97
N TYR A 120 7.26 2.18 -9.01
CA TYR A 120 6.92 1.93 -7.63
C TYR A 120 7.65 2.90 -6.70
N LEU A 121 6.96 3.42 -5.71
CA LEU A 121 7.51 4.35 -4.73
C LEU A 121 7.49 3.73 -3.33
N TYR A 122 8.42 4.18 -2.48
CA TYR A 122 8.42 3.85 -1.06
C TYR A 122 7.27 4.53 -0.33
N ALA A 123 6.58 3.76 0.52
CA ALA A 123 5.72 4.27 1.58
C ALA A 123 5.83 3.40 2.85
N PRO A 124 5.67 3.97 4.07
CA PRO A 124 5.63 3.18 5.28
C PRO A 124 4.35 2.33 5.35
N PRO A 125 4.38 1.16 6.02
CA PRO A 125 3.17 0.42 6.33
C PRO A 125 2.20 1.28 7.14
N LYS A 126 0.91 1.16 6.84
CA LYS A 126 -0.19 1.78 7.58
C LYS A 126 -1.38 0.86 7.59
N GLY A 127 -2.14 0.91 8.67
CA GLY A 127 -3.39 0.18 8.81
C GLY A 127 -3.46 -0.62 10.11
N PRO A 128 -4.66 -1.09 10.50
CA PRO A 128 -4.85 -1.77 11.77
C PRO A 128 -4.10 -3.12 11.89
N ALA A 129 -3.64 -3.69 10.78
CA ALA A 129 -2.86 -4.94 10.76
C ALA A 129 -1.38 -4.74 10.40
N GLU A 130 -0.87 -3.50 10.35
CA GLU A 130 0.52 -3.22 9.96
C GLU A 130 1.54 -4.00 10.80
N ASP A 131 1.37 -4.03 12.13
CA ASP A 131 2.27 -4.77 13.04
C ASP A 131 2.30 -6.27 12.75
N ALA A 132 1.14 -6.87 12.45
CA ALA A 132 1.06 -8.30 12.14
C ALA A 132 1.72 -8.60 10.78
N VAL A 133 1.50 -7.76 9.77
CA VAL A 133 2.13 -7.88 8.45
C VAL A 133 3.66 -7.77 8.58
N MET A 134 4.16 -6.75 9.28
CA MET A 134 5.60 -6.59 9.53
C MET A 134 6.18 -7.78 10.29
N SER A 135 5.48 -8.29 11.30
CA SER A 135 5.93 -9.46 12.08
C SER A 135 6.06 -10.71 11.22
N ILE A 136 5.06 -11.00 10.36
CA ILE A 136 5.13 -12.14 9.43
C ILE A 136 6.38 -12.03 8.56
N VAL A 137 6.61 -10.88 7.97
CA VAL A 137 7.72 -10.67 7.02
C VAL A 137 9.08 -10.74 7.73
N ARG A 138 9.24 -10.08 8.88
CA ARG A 138 10.48 -10.11 9.68
C ARG A 138 10.78 -11.51 10.17
N ASN A 139 9.84 -12.14 10.86
CA ASN A 139 10.04 -13.45 11.47
C ASN A 139 10.28 -14.54 10.44
N SER A 140 9.75 -14.39 9.21
CA SER A 140 10.01 -15.34 8.12
C SER A 140 11.50 -15.49 7.79
N VAL A 141 12.32 -14.48 8.08
CA VAL A 141 13.77 -14.53 7.83
C VAL A 141 14.46 -15.58 8.71
N GLN A 142 13.95 -15.78 9.93
CA GLN A 142 14.43 -16.78 10.88
C GLN A 142 13.84 -18.17 10.64
N HIS A 143 12.89 -18.29 9.72
CA HIS A 143 12.17 -19.51 9.38
C HIS A 143 12.31 -19.84 7.89
N PRO A 144 13.54 -20.14 7.40
CA PRO A 144 13.78 -20.41 5.97
C PRO A 144 13.04 -21.66 5.46
N GLU A 145 12.63 -22.56 6.37
CA GLU A 145 11.84 -23.74 6.07
C GLU A 145 10.40 -23.41 5.63
N ILE A 146 9.87 -22.22 5.98
CA ILE A 146 8.54 -21.79 5.57
C ILE A 146 8.59 -21.34 4.09
N GLN A 147 7.77 -21.96 3.27
CA GLN A 147 7.70 -21.64 1.86
C GLN A 147 7.14 -20.24 1.61
N GLN A 148 7.58 -19.57 0.54
CA GLN A 148 7.12 -18.23 0.20
C GLN A 148 5.60 -18.18 0.02
N HIS A 149 5.00 -19.20 -0.60
CA HIS A 149 3.55 -19.24 -0.79
C HIS A 149 2.77 -19.33 0.53
N ASP A 150 3.29 -20.02 1.56
CA ASP A 150 2.63 -20.08 2.87
C ASP A 150 2.61 -18.71 3.56
N ILE A 151 3.70 -17.94 3.41
CA ILE A 151 3.77 -16.56 3.90
C ILE A 151 2.74 -15.69 3.14
N GLN A 152 2.65 -15.83 1.82
CA GLN A 152 1.67 -15.11 1.01
C GLN A 152 0.23 -15.45 1.41
N LEU A 153 -0.08 -16.72 1.68
CA LEU A 153 -1.40 -17.15 2.15
C LEU A 153 -1.78 -16.51 3.49
N LEU A 154 -0.83 -16.38 4.43
CA LEU A 154 -1.07 -15.67 5.70
C LEU A 154 -1.34 -14.18 5.48
N LEU A 155 -0.62 -13.53 4.58
CA LEU A 155 -0.85 -12.13 4.25
C LEU A 155 -2.22 -11.95 3.58
N TRP A 156 -2.62 -12.86 2.68
CA TRP A 156 -3.98 -12.84 2.11
C TRP A 156 -5.05 -13.13 3.16
N ALA A 157 -4.79 -13.98 4.17
CA ALA A 157 -5.71 -14.19 5.28
C ALA A 157 -5.96 -12.89 6.07
N ILE A 158 -4.90 -12.09 6.30
CA ILE A 158 -5.05 -10.76 6.91
C ILE A 158 -5.86 -9.83 6.01
N ILE A 159 -5.50 -9.71 4.70
CA ILE A 159 -6.17 -8.83 3.74
C ILE A 159 -7.65 -9.20 3.60
N ALA A 160 -7.95 -10.48 3.50
CA ALA A 160 -9.32 -11.00 3.42
C ALA A 160 -10.06 -10.99 4.76
N ARG A 161 -9.42 -10.62 5.86
CA ARG A 161 -9.99 -10.63 7.23
C ARG A 161 -10.53 -12.00 7.61
N ALA A 162 -9.81 -13.08 7.25
CA ALA A 162 -10.18 -14.44 7.64
C ALA A 162 -9.95 -14.65 9.15
N LYS A 163 -10.79 -15.49 9.79
CA LYS A 163 -10.54 -15.94 11.14
C LYS A 163 -9.38 -16.91 11.16
N PHE A 164 -8.34 -16.60 11.92
CA PHE A 164 -7.14 -17.44 11.99
C PHE A 164 -7.41 -18.80 12.64
N GLU A 165 -8.40 -18.88 13.52
CA GLU A 165 -8.86 -20.16 14.11
C GLU A 165 -9.55 -21.08 13.10
N ASP A 166 -10.07 -20.55 12.00
CA ASP A 166 -10.73 -21.32 10.94
C ASP A 166 -9.79 -21.69 9.78
N LEU A 167 -8.55 -21.18 9.77
CA LEU A 167 -7.57 -21.51 8.75
C LEU A 167 -7.23 -23.00 8.75
N GLN A 168 -6.78 -23.52 7.62
CA GLN A 168 -6.26 -24.88 7.51
C GLN A 168 -5.09 -25.11 8.48
N ALA A 169 -4.94 -26.34 8.98
CA ALA A 169 -3.99 -26.68 10.04
C ALA A 169 -2.55 -26.24 9.75
N GLN A 170 -2.08 -26.44 8.51
CA GLN A 170 -0.73 -26.02 8.08
C GLN A 170 -0.54 -24.51 8.21
N LEU A 171 -1.53 -23.73 7.77
CA LEU A 171 -1.49 -22.26 7.86
C LEU A 171 -1.55 -21.77 9.31
N LYS A 172 -2.36 -22.42 10.17
CA LYS A 172 -2.36 -22.13 11.61
C LYS A 172 -0.99 -22.37 12.24
N ALA A 173 -0.34 -23.49 11.91
CA ALA A 173 1.00 -23.79 12.40
C ALA A 173 2.02 -22.74 11.96
N THR A 174 1.95 -22.31 10.71
CA THR A 174 2.81 -21.23 10.17
C THR A 174 2.52 -19.90 10.86
N ALA A 175 1.24 -19.56 11.08
CA ALA A 175 0.85 -18.33 11.79
C ALA A 175 1.39 -18.31 13.23
N MET A 176 1.33 -19.42 13.95
CA MET A 176 1.87 -19.53 15.32
C MET A 176 3.39 -19.37 15.40
N LYS A 177 4.13 -19.67 14.34
CA LYS A 177 5.57 -19.42 14.27
C LYS A 177 5.90 -17.93 14.00
N LEU A 178 5.06 -17.23 13.25
CA LEU A 178 5.36 -15.91 12.73
C LEU A 178 4.67 -14.77 13.50
N LEU A 179 3.62 -15.08 14.28
CA LEU A 179 2.81 -14.11 15.01
C LEU A 179 2.75 -14.42 16.49
N THR A 180 2.66 -13.38 17.31
CA THR A 180 2.42 -13.51 18.74
C THR A 180 0.96 -13.88 19.03
N PRO A 181 0.63 -14.50 20.18
CA PRO A 181 -0.75 -14.77 20.60
C PRO A 181 -1.63 -13.50 20.63
N ARG A 182 -1.04 -12.35 20.99
CA ARG A 182 -1.74 -11.07 21.01
C ARG A 182 -2.15 -10.61 19.60
N GLN A 183 -1.26 -10.77 18.61
CA GLN A 183 -1.55 -10.45 17.22
C GLN A 183 -2.62 -11.38 16.65
N LEU A 184 -2.52 -12.68 16.89
CA LEU A 184 -3.53 -13.66 16.47
C LEU A 184 -4.92 -13.33 17.04
N ALA A 185 -4.98 -13.02 18.36
CA ALA A 185 -6.22 -12.60 18.99
C ALA A 185 -6.80 -11.29 18.41
N ALA A 186 -5.92 -10.32 18.03
CA ALA A 186 -6.35 -9.08 17.40
C ALA A 186 -6.91 -9.31 15.99
N LEU A 187 -6.26 -10.17 15.19
CA LEU A 187 -6.73 -10.55 13.86
C LEU A 187 -8.07 -11.28 13.91
N ASN A 188 -8.26 -12.21 14.85
CA ASN A 188 -9.54 -12.90 15.05
C ASN A 188 -10.67 -11.93 15.42
N ARG A 189 -10.43 -10.93 16.26
CA ARG A 189 -11.44 -9.92 16.62
C ARG A 189 -11.83 -9.01 15.44
N SER A 190 -10.94 -8.82 14.47
CA SER A 190 -11.21 -7.99 13.28
C SER A 190 -11.66 -8.82 12.08
N ALA A 191 -11.78 -10.13 12.24
CA ALA A 191 -12.23 -11.03 11.18
C ALA A 191 -13.68 -10.80 10.79
N LEU A 192 -14.01 -11.16 9.57
CA LEU A 192 -15.36 -11.11 9.01
C LEU A 192 -15.89 -12.52 8.79
N ASP A 193 -17.19 -12.67 8.90
CA ASP A 193 -17.85 -13.92 8.52
C ASP A 193 -17.76 -14.14 7.00
N ALA A 194 -17.71 -15.40 6.61
CA ALA A 194 -17.72 -15.77 5.21
C ALA A 194 -19.10 -15.50 4.60
N LEU A 195 -19.15 -14.65 3.59
CA LEU A 195 -20.34 -14.45 2.75
C LEU A 195 -20.12 -15.16 1.42
N SER A 196 -21.14 -15.86 0.94
CA SER A 196 -21.09 -16.58 -0.34
C SER A 196 -22.40 -16.46 -1.11
N GLY A 197 -22.35 -16.73 -2.41
CA GLY A 197 -23.55 -16.79 -3.26
C GLY A 197 -24.35 -15.48 -3.27
N ASN A 198 -25.67 -15.61 -3.16
CA ASN A 198 -26.60 -14.47 -3.24
C ASN A 198 -26.36 -13.42 -2.15
N ALA A 199 -26.02 -13.84 -0.92
CA ALA A 199 -25.75 -12.91 0.17
C ALA A 199 -24.56 -11.96 -0.14
N LEU A 200 -23.52 -12.46 -0.79
CA LEU A 200 -22.42 -11.63 -1.25
C LEU A 200 -22.84 -10.69 -2.39
N THR A 201 -23.61 -11.21 -3.36
CA THR A 201 -24.13 -10.42 -4.50
C THR A 201 -25.02 -9.28 -4.00
N ASP A 202 -25.95 -9.57 -3.09
CA ASP A 202 -26.86 -8.59 -2.52
C ASP A 202 -26.09 -7.53 -1.70
N ALA A 203 -25.12 -7.95 -0.93
CA ALA A 203 -24.27 -7.07 -0.14
C ALA A 203 -23.41 -6.12 -1.02
N LEU A 204 -23.05 -6.56 -2.24
CA LEU A 204 -22.25 -5.77 -3.19
C LEU A 204 -23.10 -4.97 -4.20
N GLY A 205 -24.43 -5.14 -4.19
CA GLY A 205 -25.36 -4.61 -5.19
C GLY A 205 -25.43 -3.09 -5.36
N GLY A 206 -24.66 -2.31 -4.67
CA GLY A 206 -24.55 -0.85 -4.86
C GLY A 206 -23.12 -0.34 -4.80
N VAL A 207 -22.15 -1.24 -4.76
CA VAL A 207 -20.73 -0.93 -4.68
C VAL A 207 -20.15 -0.66 -6.08
N PRO A 208 -19.56 0.52 -6.33
CA PRO A 208 -18.95 0.82 -7.63
C PRO A 208 -17.73 -0.07 -7.92
N GLU A 209 -17.46 -0.33 -9.20
CA GLU A 209 -16.17 -0.83 -9.65
C GLU A 209 -15.09 0.26 -9.48
N PRO A 210 -13.84 -0.04 -9.10
CA PRO A 210 -13.27 -1.38 -8.87
C PRO A 210 -13.41 -1.91 -7.42
N LEU A 211 -14.07 -1.18 -6.51
CA LEU A 211 -14.22 -1.57 -5.10
C LEU A 211 -14.98 -2.90 -4.96
N ARG A 212 -15.99 -3.10 -5.80
CA ARG A 212 -16.76 -4.36 -5.84
C ARG A 212 -15.86 -5.56 -6.18
N GLN A 213 -14.99 -5.42 -7.16
CA GLN A 213 -14.04 -6.47 -7.56
C GLN A 213 -13.08 -6.84 -6.42
N ILE A 214 -12.54 -5.86 -5.71
CA ILE A 214 -11.67 -6.08 -4.54
C ILE A 214 -12.44 -6.81 -3.43
N ALA A 215 -13.65 -6.37 -3.11
CA ALA A 215 -14.48 -6.98 -2.08
C ALA A 215 -14.89 -8.42 -2.42
N GLN A 216 -15.18 -8.70 -3.68
CA GLN A 216 -15.43 -10.07 -4.17
C GLN A 216 -14.20 -10.96 -4.02
N ALA A 217 -13.03 -10.48 -4.43
CA ALA A 217 -11.78 -11.22 -4.29
C ALA A 217 -11.45 -11.51 -2.82
N GLU A 218 -11.60 -10.53 -1.92
CA GLU A 218 -11.40 -10.73 -0.48
C GLU A 218 -12.38 -11.76 0.11
N ALA A 219 -13.65 -11.71 -0.27
CA ALA A 219 -14.64 -12.69 0.19
C ALA A 219 -14.36 -14.11 -0.32
N GLN A 220 -13.98 -14.26 -1.59
CA GLN A 220 -13.59 -15.54 -2.17
C GLN A 220 -12.33 -16.10 -1.50
N LEU A 221 -11.30 -15.28 -1.32
CA LEU A 221 -10.08 -15.69 -0.61
C LEU A 221 -10.39 -16.15 0.81
N ARG A 222 -11.23 -15.43 1.55
CA ARG A 222 -11.64 -15.79 2.91
C ARG A 222 -12.28 -17.18 2.93
N GLN A 223 -13.19 -17.45 2.01
CA GLN A 223 -13.83 -18.75 1.88
C GLN A 223 -12.80 -19.85 1.55
N MET A 224 -11.92 -19.61 0.57
CA MET A 224 -10.94 -20.61 0.13
C MET A 224 -9.89 -20.92 1.21
N LEU A 225 -9.48 -19.93 2.00
CA LEU A 225 -8.51 -20.09 3.09
C LEU A 225 -9.05 -20.87 4.29
N THR A 226 -10.38 -20.87 4.48
CA THR A 226 -11.05 -21.54 5.59
C THR A 226 -11.73 -22.86 5.17
N THR A 227 -11.81 -23.14 3.87
CA THR A 227 -12.41 -24.37 3.34
C THR A 227 -11.30 -25.29 2.79
N PRO A 228 -11.27 -26.58 3.16
CA PRO A 228 -10.32 -27.55 2.59
C PRO A 228 -10.44 -27.69 1.09
N GLY A 229 -9.30 -27.93 0.41
CA GLY A 229 -9.23 -28.35 -1.00
C GLY A 229 -8.91 -27.25 -2.00
N ALA A 230 -8.94 -25.97 -1.63
CA ALA A 230 -8.49 -24.90 -2.52
C ALA A 230 -6.95 -24.89 -2.63
N SER A 231 -6.46 -24.88 -3.86
CA SER A 231 -5.02 -24.81 -4.15
C SER A 231 -4.49 -23.37 -4.10
N PHE A 232 -3.16 -23.23 -3.90
CA PHE A 232 -2.50 -21.93 -4.00
C PHE A 232 -2.78 -21.23 -5.35
N ALA A 233 -2.70 -21.97 -6.45
CA ALA A 233 -2.93 -21.42 -7.80
C ALA A 233 -4.35 -20.88 -8.02
N GLU A 234 -5.35 -21.48 -7.37
CA GLU A 234 -6.73 -20.97 -7.42
C GLU A 234 -6.85 -19.67 -6.62
N MET A 235 -6.29 -19.62 -5.41
CA MET A 235 -6.26 -18.42 -4.58
C MET A 235 -5.48 -17.27 -5.24
N GLU A 236 -4.35 -17.61 -5.89
CA GLU A 236 -3.53 -16.65 -6.63
C GLU A 236 -4.32 -16.00 -7.77
N ARG A 237 -5.09 -16.77 -8.56
CA ARG A 237 -5.93 -16.22 -9.64
C ARG A 237 -7.03 -15.27 -9.14
N VAL A 238 -7.52 -15.47 -7.93
CA VAL A 238 -8.46 -14.56 -7.28
C VAL A 238 -7.77 -13.32 -6.78
N ALA A 239 -6.60 -13.48 -6.14
CA ALA A 239 -5.88 -12.39 -5.52
C ALA A 239 -5.19 -11.47 -6.53
N VAL A 240 -4.61 -12.05 -7.59
CA VAL A 240 -3.76 -11.35 -8.56
C VAL A 240 -4.34 -11.51 -9.96
N LEU A 241 -4.90 -10.42 -10.46
CA LEU A 241 -5.50 -10.42 -11.79
C LEU A 241 -4.41 -10.43 -12.87
N SER A 242 -4.66 -11.18 -13.93
CA SER A 242 -3.85 -11.19 -15.15
C SER A 242 -4.28 -10.09 -16.13
N GLY A 243 -3.45 -9.84 -17.14
CA GLY A 243 -3.75 -8.92 -18.24
C GLY A 243 -3.41 -7.47 -17.99
N ALA A 244 -3.92 -6.60 -18.86
CA ALA A 244 -3.70 -5.17 -18.80
C ALA A 244 -4.38 -4.55 -17.57
N ALA A 245 -3.69 -3.65 -16.89
CA ALA A 245 -4.23 -2.90 -15.77
C ALA A 245 -4.56 -1.48 -16.25
N PRO A 246 -5.82 -1.15 -16.52
CA PRO A 246 -6.18 0.24 -16.80
C PRO A 246 -5.86 1.08 -15.57
N PRO A 247 -5.45 2.35 -15.73
CA PRO A 247 -5.18 3.23 -14.60
C PRO A 247 -6.39 3.32 -13.66
N GLY A 248 -6.17 2.99 -12.38
CA GLY A 248 -7.19 3.16 -11.35
C GLY A 248 -7.33 4.63 -10.93
N GLU A 249 -8.35 4.93 -10.12
CA GLU A 249 -8.56 6.27 -9.59
C GLU A 249 -7.34 6.76 -8.79
N GLY A 250 -6.91 8.00 -9.04
CA GLY A 250 -5.73 8.61 -8.40
C GLY A 250 -4.39 8.06 -8.89
N SER A 251 -4.35 7.28 -9.98
CA SER A 251 -3.10 6.84 -10.60
C SER A 251 -2.23 8.02 -11.03
N GLN A 252 -0.92 7.84 -10.92
CA GLN A 252 0.10 8.78 -11.38
C GLN A 252 1.08 8.07 -12.31
N GLU A 253 1.52 8.77 -13.32
CA GLU A 253 2.54 8.25 -14.23
C GLU A 253 3.91 8.36 -13.57
N ILE A 254 4.48 7.22 -13.20
CA ILE A 254 5.75 7.10 -12.49
C ILE A 254 6.65 6.17 -13.31
N PRO A 255 7.82 6.64 -13.77
CA PRO A 255 8.77 5.79 -14.48
C PRO A 255 9.24 4.61 -13.62
N SER A 256 9.47 3.47 -14.26
CA SER A 256 10.06 2.31 -13.61
C SER A 256 11.42 2.65 -13.01
N GLY A 257 11.68 2.19 -11.81
CA GLY A 257 12.93 2.41 -11.11
C GLY A 257 13.15 3.83 -10.59
N ARG A 258 12.10 4.63 -10.40
CA ARG A 258 12.21 5.92 -9.70
C ARG A 258 12.73 5.72 -8.29
N TRP A 259 13.72 6.51 -7.93
CA TRP A 259 14.25 6.55 -6.58
C TRP A 259 13.26 7.23 -5.61
N SER A 260 13.17 6.69 -4.41
CA SER A 260 12.54 7.36 -3.26
C SER A 260 13.61 7.65 -2.21
N MET A 261 13.70 8.90 -1.73
CA MET A 261 14.59 9.26 -0.63
C MET A 261 13.94 8.92 0.69
N HIS A 262 14.48 7.95 1.41
CA HIS A 262 13.98 7.60 2.74
C HIS A 262 14.29 8.73 3.75
N PRO A 263 13.40 9.00 4.74
CA PRO A 263 13.63 10.03 5.77
C PRO A 263 14.95 9.87 6.54
N ASP A 264 15.47 8.65 6.63
CA ASP A 264 16.78 8.38 7.25
C ASP A 264 17.98 8.81 6.41
N GLY A 265 17.79 9.21 5.14
CA GLY A 265 18.83 9.76 4.29
C GLY A 265 19.49 8.80 3.31
N TYR A 266 18.87 7.66 3.01
CA TYR A 266 19.25 6.76 1.91
C TYR A 266 18.20 6.77 0.81
N TYR A 267 18.54 6.27 -0.35
CA TYR A 267 17.61 6.08 -1.46
C TYR A 267 17.25 4.62 -1.64
N VAL A 268 16.00 4.37 -1.97
CA VAL A 268 15.47 3.03 -2.30
C VAL A 268 14.69 3.09 -3.61
N ARG A 269 14.82 2.06 -4.45
CA ARG A 269 13.95 1.85 -5.60
C ARG A 269 13.56 0.39 -5.76
N TYR A 270 12.40 0.17 -6.38
CA TYR A 270 11.79 -1.15 -6.55
C TYR A 270 11.58 -1.43 -8.02
N ILE A 271 12.00 -2.61 -8.45
CA ILE A 271 11.84 -3.10 -9.82
C ILE A 271 11.27 -4.52 -9.72
N PRO A 272 9.93 -4.65 -9.58
CA PRO A 272 9.30 -5.96 -9.50
C PRO A 272 9.41 -6.71 -10.83
N SER A 273 9.73 -8.01 -10.76
CA SER A 273 9.65 -8.96 -11.89
C SER A 273 8.41 -9.85 -11.82
N GLY A 274 7.47 -9.49 -11.00
CA GLY A 274 6.22 -10.15 -10.64
C GLY A 274 5.86 -9.76 -9.22
N TYR A 275 4.76 -10.26 -8.69
CA TYR A 275 4.38 -9.91 -7.33
C TYR A 275 5.22 -10.63 -6.26
N SER A 276 5.80 -11.78 -6.60
CA SER A 276 6.56 -12.63 -5.68
C SER A 276 8.06 -12.32 -5.65
N SER A 277 8.54 -11.50 -6.57
CA SER A 277 9.97 -11.19 -6.68
C SER A 277 10.19 -9.73 -7.06
N THR A 278 11.00 -9.03 -6.27
CA THR A 278 11.34 -7.62 -6.50
C THR A 278 12.84 -7.42 -6.39
N ARG A 279 13.44 -6.79 -7.40
CA ARG A 279 14.78 -6.24 -7.27
C ARG A 279 14.69 -4.94 -6.47
N VAL A 280 15.28 -4.95 -5.28
CA VAL A 280 15.42 -3.77 -4.43
C VAL A 280 16.84 -3.24 -4.57
N GLU A 281 16.94 -1.94 -4.78
CA GLU A 281 18.23 -1.27 -4.82
C GLU A 281 18.26 -0.17 -3.75
N ILE A 282 19.38 -0.11 -3.02
CA ILE A 282 19.63 0.85 -1.95
C ILE A 282 20.89 1.63 -2.29
N TRP A 283 20.80 2.95 -2.28
CA TRP A 283 21.96 3.82 -2.39
C TRP A 283 22.09 4.67 -1.14
N VAL A 284 23.24 4.56 -0.49
CA VAL A 284 23.62 5.32 0.70
C VAL A 284 24.76 6.25 0.31
N PRO A 285 24.49 7.57 0.13
CA PRO A 285 25.55 8.54 -0.17
C PRO A 285 26.62 8.59 0.92
N GLN A 286 27.84 8.97 0.55
CA GLN A 286 28.90 9.28 1.53
C GLN A 286 28.45 10.40 2.47
N GLY A 287 28.66 10.21 3.79
CA GLY A 287 28.23 11.16 4.81
C GLY A 287 26.73 11.17 5.10
N SER A 288 25.97 10.23 4.54
CA SER A 288 24.54 10.10 4.84
C SER A 288 24.30 9.78 6.33
N PRO A 289 23.27 10.39 6.96
CA PRO A 289 22.85 10.05 8.32
C PRO A 289 22.26 8.63 8.43
N ALA A 290 22.10 7.93 7.32
CA ALA A 290 21.66 6.53 7.28
C ALA A 290 22.77 5.54 7.65
N VAL A 291 24.03 5.95 7.60
CA VAL A 291 25.17 5.07 7.94
C VAL A 291 25.06 4.55 9.37
N GLY A 292 25.12 3.24 9.54
CA GLY A 292 24.94 2.55 10.81
C GLY A 292 23.46 2.31 11.22
N LYS A 293 22.49 2.90 10.51
CA LYS A 293 21.06 2.60 10.72
C LYS A 293 20.65 1.32 10.02
N GLU A 294 19.50 0.79 10.40
CA GLU A 294 18.92 -0.39 9.78
C GLU A 294 18.09 -0.03 8.53
N TYR A 295 18.31 -0.73 7.43
CA TYR A 295 17.30 -0.93 6.41
C TYR A 295 16.51 -2.20 6.73
N ASP A 296 15.25 -2.07 7.13
CA ASP A 296 14.34 -3.17 7.39
C ASP A 296 13.30 -3.24 6.26
N PRO A 297 13.37 -4.25 5.37
CA PRO A 297 12.43 -4.38 4.25
C PRO A 297 10.96 -4.46 4.68
N ALA A 298 10.67 -4.99 5.87
CA ALA A 298 9.30 -5.12 6.37
C ALA A 298 8.63 -3.78 6.70
N THR A 299 9.40 -2.70 6.86
CA THR A 299 8.89 -1.34 7.08
C THR A 299 8.69 -0.56 5.78
N HIS A 300 8.80 -1.23 4.64
CA HIS A 300 8.75 -0.60 3.33
C HIS A 300 7.69 -1.27 2.46
N ILE A 301 6.72 -0.48 2.02
CA ILE A 301 5.77 -0.92 1.00
C ILE A 301 6.12 -0.25 -0.32
N ALA A 302 6.32 -1.04 -1.36
CA ALA A 302 6.40 -0.57 -2.73
C ALA A 302 4.97 -0.30 -3.23
N VAL A 303 4.64 0.97 -3.43
CA VAL A 303 3.32 1.43 -3.87
C VAL A 303 3.40 1.77 -5.35
N PRO A 304 2.54 1.17 -6.20
CA PRO A 304 2.54 1.44 -7.63
C PRO A 304 1.98 2.82 -7.96
N GLY A 305 2.50 3.46 -9.01
CA GLY A 305 1.92 4.66 -9.61
C GLY A 305 0.53 4.39 -10.18
N ASN A 306 0.33 3.22 -10.81
CA ASN A 306 -0.98 2.74 -11.22
C ASN A 306 -1.70 2.04 -10.05
N THR A 307 -2.72 2.68 -9.49
CA THR A 307 -3.45 2.21 -8.30
C THR A 307 -4.27 0.94 -8.53
N ALA A 308 -4.47 0.51 -9.79
CA ALA A 308 -5.09 -0.78 -10.13
C ALA A 308 -4.13 -1.96 -9.98
N ARG A 309 -2.84 -1.71 -9.68
CA ARG A 309 -1.84 -2.74 -9.47
C ARG A 309 -1.62 -3.07 -8.00
N GLN A 310 -0.96 -4.20 -7.77
CA GLN A 310 -0.58 -4.67 -6.44
C GLN A 310 0.43 -3.73 -5.79
N ARG A 311 0.20 -3.39 -4.52
CA ARG A 311 1.26 -2.91 -3.63
C ARG A 311 1.97 -4.11 -3.02
N LEU A 312 3.29 -3.98 -2.85
CA LEU A 312 4.14 -5.08 -2.45
C LEU A 312 4.90 -4.74 -1.17
N ILE A 313 5.01 -5.71 -0.27
CA ILE A 313 5.99 -5.68 0.81
C ILE A 313 7.14 -6.64 0.48
N GLN A 314 8.35 -6.28 0.85
CA GLN A 314 9.55 -7.07 0.62
C GLN A 314 10.02 -7.69 1.93
N SER A 315 10.67 -8.85 1.86
CA SER A 315 11.33 -9.46 3.00
C SER A 315 12.84 -9.34 2.92
N GLY A 316 13.52 -9.59 4.04
CA GLY A 316 14.98 -9.77 4.06
C GLY A 316 15.43 -11.13 3.50
N ARG A 317 14.55 -11.91 2.88
CA ARG A 317 14.86 -13.21 2.27
C ARG A 317 15.23 -13.02 0.80
N PRO A 318 16.41 -13.50 0.38
CA PRO A 318 16.73 -13.49 -1.05
C PRO A 318 15.78 -14.41 -1.81
N GLN A 319 15.43 -14.02 -3.03
CA GLN A 319 14.73 -14.91 -3.95
C GLN A 319 15.66 -16.04 -4.33
N GLN A 320 15.21 -17.28 -4.16
CA GLN A 320 15.96 -18.43 -4.65
C GLN A 320 15.92 -18.46 -6.18
N ALA A 321 17.03 -18.79 -6.81
CA ALA A 321 17.03 -19.07 -8.25
C ALA A 321 16.10 -20.28 -8.49
N GLN A 322 15.10 -20.09 -9.35
CA GLN A 322 14.21 -21.17 -9.81
C GLN A 322 14.93 -22.03 -10.82
#